data_407cea5ac54e5b6237cf4477de065090
#
_entry.id   407cea5ac54e5b6237cf4477de065090
#
_cell.length_a   1.000
_cell.length_b   1.000
_cell.length_c   1.000
_cell.angle_alpha   90.00
_cell.angle_beta   90.00
_cell.angle_gamma   90.00
#
_symmetry.space_group_name_H-M   'P 1'
#
loop_
_entity.id
_entity.type
_entity.pdbx_description
1 polymer ?
#
loop_
_entity_poly.entity_id
_entity_poly.type
_entity_poly.pdbx_seq_one_letter_code
_entity_poly.pdbx_strand_id
1 'polypeptide(L)'
;MDQVDRILEQWNRERPDLDVTPMGTFGRLKRLADQLLREMERVYQANDLTQAGFDVLATLRRSGPPYALTPSALISWTMVASGTMTNRLDRLEARGLIERRTNPADGRGSVVALTDEGLALIDRVVAEHVANQHRLIAGLPPELRPHLDEALRAWLASFEERAG
;
A
#
# COMPACT_ATOMS: atom_id res chain seq x y z
N MET A 1 -4.23 27.20 11.45
CA MET A 1 -3.90 26.47 12.69
C MET A 1 -4.71 25.17 12.70
N ASP A 2 -4.04 24.04 12.70
CA ASP A 2 -4.67 22.73 12.73
C ASP A 2 -4.69 22.14 14.17
N GLN A 3 -5.21 20.92 14.34
CA GLN A 3 -5.24 20.27 15.65
C GLN A 3 -3.85 19.92 16.19
N VAL A 4 -2.87 19.69 15.29
CA VAL A 4 -1.50 19.39 15.71
C VAL A 4 -0.82 20.62 16.26
N ASP A 5 -1.10 21.82 15.71
CA ASP A 5 -0.60 23.08 16.27
C ASP A 5 -1.03 23.27 17.74
N ARG A 6 -2.30 22.98 18.04
CA ARG A 6 -2.81 23.06 19.42
C ARG A 6 -2.10 22.11 20.39
N ILE A 7 -1.78 20.90 19.91
CA ILE A 7 -1.02 19.90 20.70
C ILE A 7 0.40 20.43 20.96
N LEU A 8 1.05 21.01 19.96
CA LEU A 8 2.40 21.60 20.12
C LEU A 8 2.38 22.77 21.09
N GLU A 9 1.37 23.65 21.03
CA GLU A 9 1.20 24.75 21.98
C GLU A 9 1.05 24.24 23.42
N GLN A 10 0.28 23.16 23.63
CA GLN A 10 0.13 22.54 24.95
C GLN A 10 1.48 21.99 25.45
N TRP A 11 2.22 21.26 24.62
CA TRP A 11 3.54 20.75 25.00
C TRP A 11 4.54 21.85 25.29
N ASN A 12 4.62 22.88 24.47
CA ASN A 12 5.50 24.03 24.70
C ASN A 12 5.22 24.75 26.02
N ARG A 13 3.95 24.77 26.46
CA ARG A 13 3.56 25.33 27.76
C ARG A 13 3.94 24.44 28.93
N GLU A 14 3.69 23.11 28.80
CA GLU A 14 3.87 22.16 29.91
C GLU A 14 5.31 21.65 30.03
N ARG A 15 6.04 21.62 28.91
CA ARG A 15 7.43 21.14 28.80
C ARG A 15 8.26 22.07 27.90
N PRO A 16 8.48 23.31 28.34
CA PRO A 16 9.27 24.30 27.58
C PRO A 16 10.77 23.93 27.44
N ASP A 17 11.20 22.92 28.17
CA ASP A 17 12.54 22.33 28.13
C ASP A 17 12.75 21.40 26.92
N LEU A 18 11.68 20.97 26.22
CA LEU A 18 11.72 20.04 25.10
C LEU A 18 11.51 20.76 23.77
N ASP A 19 12.34 20.41 22.77
CA ASP A 19 12.01 20.72 21.37
C ASP A 19 10.97 19.72 20.86
N VAL A 20 9.72 20.14 20.79
CA VAL A 20 8.60 19.33 20.32
C VAL A 20 8.31 19.49 18.83
N THR A 21 9.11 20.25 18.09
CA THR A 21 8.94 20.49 16.65
C THR A 21 8.74 19.20 15.84
N PRO A 22 9.52 18.11 16.08
CA PRO A 22 9.32 16.85 15.35
C PRO A 22 7.93 16.24 15.53
N MET A 23 7.26 16.43 16.68
CA MET A 23 5.89 15.94 16.92
C MET A 23 4.89 16.50 15.90
N GLY A 24 5.15 17.72 15.39
CA GLY A 24 4.33 18.35 14.36
C GLY A 24 4.35 17.55 13.06
N THR A 25 5.54 17.20 12.59
CA THR A 25 5.72 16.38 11.38
C THR A 25 5.11 15.00 11.54
N PHE A 26 5.43 14.29 12.62
CA PHE A 26 4.90 12.95 12.87
C PHE A 26 3.38 12.94 13.05
N GLY A 27 2.84 13.92 13.77
CA GLY A 27 1.40 14.05 13.98
C GLY A 27 0.62 14.28 12.68
N ARG A 28 1.11 15.17 11.81
CA ARG A 28 0.51 15.43 10.50
C ARG A 28 0.63 14.24 9.57
N LEU A 29 1.83 13.62 9.49
CA LEU A 29 2.06 12.42 8.67
C LEU A 29 1.12 11.28 9.07
N LYS A 30 1.02 10.99 10.37
CA LYS A 30 0.10 9.95 10.87
C LYS A 30 -1.35 10.24 10.49
N ARG A 31 -1.84 11.45 10.75
CA ARG A 31 -3.23 11.83 10.48
C ARG A 31 -3.54 11.78 8.98
N LEU A 32 -2.61 12.24 8.15
CA LEU A 32 -2.74 12.18 6.69
C LEU A 32 -2.76 10.74 6.22
N ALA A 33 -1.82 9.90 6.67
CA ALA A 33 -1.78 8.49 6.33
C ALA A 33 -3.07 7.76 6.71
N ASP A 34 -3.58 7.96 7.94
CA ASP A 34 -4.84 7.38 8.39
C ASP A 34 -6.03 7.79 7.50
N GLN A 35 -6.06 9.05 7.05
CA GLN A 35 -7.13 9.54 6.16
C GLN A 35 -7.03 8.94 4.76
N LEU A 36 -5.82 8.92 4.17
CA LEU A 36 -5.58 8.36 2.85
C LEU A 36 -5.88 6.86 2.81
N LEU A 37 -5.48 6.11 3.85
CA LEU A 37 -5.77 4.68 3.96
C LEU A 37 -7.27 4.41 4.01
N ARG A 38 -8.05 5.19 4.77
CA ARG A 38 -9.52 5.07 4.79
C ARG A 38 -10.16 5.32 3.43
N GLU A 39 -9.69 6.31 2.69
CA GLU A 39 -10.21 6.61 1.36
C GLU A 39 -9.86 5.53 0.33
N MET A 40 -8.67 4.93 0.44
CA MET A 40 -8.27 3.81 -0.41
C MET A 40 -9.06 2.54 -0.07
N GLU A 41 -9.26 2.25 1.21
CA GLU A 41 -10.05 1.09 1.66
C GLU A 41 -11.48 1.10 1.12
N ARG A 42 -12.11 2.28 0.95
CA ARG A 42 -13.44 2.40 0.34
C ARG A 42 -13.48 1.87 -1.09
N VAL A 43 -12.43 2.10 -1.88
CA VAL A 43 -12.33 1.57 -3.25
C VAL A 43 -12.25 0.05 -3.23
N TYR A 44 -11.45 -0.50 -2.33
CA TYR A 44 -11.31 -1.95 -2.21
C TYR A 44 -12.62 -2.60 -1.77
N GLN A 45 -13.27 -2.08 -0.74
CA GLN A 45 -14.53 -2.60 -0.21
C GLN A 45 -15.67 -2.52 -1.23
N ALA A 46 -15.71 -1.46 -2.06
CA ALA A 46 -16.69 -1.34 -3.15
C ALA A 46 -16.56 -2.45 -4.22
N ASN A 47 -15.41 -3.14 -4.24
CA ASN A 47 -15.10 -4.26 -5.13
C ASN A 47 -14.96 -5.60 -4.36
N ASP A 48 -15.49 -5.67 -3.14
CA ASP A 48 -15.37 -6.84 -2.26
C ASP A 48 -13.93 -7.29 -2.01
N LEU A 49 -12.98 -6.37 -2.03
CA LEU A 49 -11.58 -6.61 -1.71
C LEU A 49 -11.20 -6.01 -0.36
N THR A 50 -10.20 -6.61 0.27
CA THR A 50 -9.40 -5.97 1.31
C THR A 50 -8.17 -5.33 0.66
N GLN A 51 -7.52 -4.39 1.34
CA GLN A 51 -6.23 -3.86 0.90
C GLN A 51 -5.24 -5.00 0.58
N ALA A 52 -5.15 -5.99 1.45
CA ALA A 52 -4.25 -7.12 1.26
C ALA A 52 -4.60 -7.99 0.04
N GLY A 53 -5.88 -8.16 -0.26
CA GLY A 53 -6.34 -8.84 -1.46
C GLY A 53 -6.01 -8.04 -2.73
N PHE A 54 -6.25 -6.73 -2.70
CA PHE A 54 -5.84 -5.82 -3.77
C PHE A 54 -4.33 -5.90 -4.04
N ASP A 55 -3.49 -5.83 -2.99
CA ASP A 55 -2.03 -5.88 -3.13
C ASP A 55 -1.54 -7.17 -3.81
N VAL A 56 -2.14 -8.33 -3.47
CA VAL A 56 -1.81 -9.61 -4.10
C VAL A 56 -2.17 -9.59 -5.59
N LEU A 57 -3.42 -9.24 -5.93
CA LEU A 57 -3.89 -9.21 -7.31
C LEU A 57 -3.12 -8.18 -8.14
N ALA A 58 -2.88 -6.98 -7.60
CA ALA A 58 -2.10 -5.94 -8.26
C ALA A 58 -0.64 -6.35 -8.48
N THR A 59 -0.05 -7.09 -7.53
CA THR A 59 1.31 -7.61 -7.67
C THR A 59 1.41 -8.64 -8.78
N LEU A 60 0.47 -9.58 -8.86
CA LEU A 60 0.38 -10.53 -9.96
C LEU A 60 0.17 -9.80 -11.30
N ARG A 61 -0.71 -8.81 -11.34
CA ARG A 61 -1.00 -8.05 -12.57
C ARG A 61 0.23 -7.31 -13.10
N ARG A 62 0.97 -6.61 -12.22
CA ARG A 62 2.17 -5.85 -12.60
C ARG A 62 3.40 -6.72 -12.92
N SER A 63 3.37 -8.00 -12.58
CA SER A 63 4.43 -8.93 -12.98
C SER A 63 4.46 -9.22 -14.49
N GLY A 64 3.40 -8.87 -15.20
CA GLY A 64 3.25 -9.14 -16.62
C GLY A 64 2.82 -10.59 -16.92
N PRO A 65 2.48 -10.88 -18.20
CA PRO A 65 2.10 -12.23 -18.58
C PRO A 65 3.19 -13.24 -18.22
N PRO A 66 2.86 -14.42 -17.70
CA PRO A 66 1.54 -15.02 -17.56
C PRO A 66 0.83 -14.65 -16.25
N TYR A 67 1.14 -13.53 -15.58
CA TYR A 67 0.54 -13.04 -14.33
C TYR A 67 0.64 -14.04 -13.18
N ALA A 68 1.78 -14.69 -13.08
CA ALA A 68 2.05 -15.76 -12.13
C ALA A 68 3.39 -15.55 -11.42
N LEU A 69 3.40 -15.76 -10.11
CA LEU A 69 4.59 -15.65 -9.27
C LEU A 69 4.67 -16.84 -8.31
N THR A 70 5.88 -17.21 -7.91
CA THR A 70 6.05 -18.13 -6.78
C THR A 70 5.57 -17.46 -5.48
N PRO A 71 5.10 -18.21 -4.47
CA PRO A 71 4.72 -17.62 -3.18
C PRO A 71 5.82 -16.76 -2.56
N SER A 72 7.09 -17.16 -2.68
CA SER A 72 8.22 -16.40 -2.16
C SER A 72 8.43 -15.08 -2.91
N ALA A 73 8.34 -15.08 -4.25
CA ALA A 73 8.41 -13.86 -5.05
C ALA A 73 7.23 -12.94 -4.73
N LEU A 74 6.03 -13.50 -4.57
CA LEU A 74 4.85 -12.73 -4.23
C LEU A 74 5.01 -12.02 -2.87
N ILE A 75 5.54 -12.71 -1.85
CA ILE A 75 5.84 -12.12 -0.55
C ILE A 75 6.85 -10.97 -0.67
N SER A 76 7.93 -11.16 -1.43
CA SER A 76 8.96 -10.14 -1.58
C SER A 76 8.49 -8.91 -2.38
N TRP A 77 7.48 -9.06 -3.24
CA TRP A 77 6.98 -8.00 -4.12
C TRP A 77 5.72 -7.31 -3.58
N THR A 78 5.08 -7.87 -2.56
CA THR A 78 3.97 -7.21 -1.86
C THR A 78 4.51 -6.23 -0.83
N MET A 79 3.85 -5.12 -0.64
CA MET A 79 4.18 -4.14 0.41
C MET A 79 3.69 -4.59 1.81
N VAL A 80 3.37 -5.89 1.99
CA VAL A 80 2.69 -6.42 3.18
C VAL A 80 3.51 -7.52 3.84
N ALA A 81 3.56 -7.49 5.19
CA ALA A 81 4.28 -8.49 5.99
C ALA A 81 3.79 -9.93 5.77
N SER A 82 4.72 -10.89 5.76
CA SER A 82 4.56 -12.29 5.33
C SER A 82 3.61 -13.17 6.16
N GLY A 83 3.32 -12.82 7.41
CA GLY A 83 2.69 -13.71 8.38
C GLY A 83 1.26 -14.21 8.07
N THR A 84 0.64 -13.77 6.99
CA THR A 84 -0.74 -14.11 6.64
C THR A 84 -0.95 -14.38 5.15
N MET A 85 0.13 -14.53 4.36
CA MET A 85 0.03 -14.70 2.91
C MET A 85 -0.81 -15.92 2.53
N THR A 86 -0.57 -17.08 3.16
CA THR A 86 -1.33 -18.30 2.86
C THR A 86 -2.84 -18.08 3.01
N ASN A 87 -3.29 -17.50 4.11
CA ASN A 87 -4.72 -17.24 4.35
C ASN A 87 -5.31 -16.24 3.32
N ARG A 88 -4.51 -15.27 2.88
CA ARG A 88 -4.93 -14.33 1.82
C ARG A 88 -5.11 -15.04 0.49
N LEU A 89 -4.15 -15.87 0.12
CA LEU A 89 -4.22 -16.67 -1.10
C LEU A 89 -5.42 -17.63 -1.06
N ASP A 90 -5.65 -18.33 0.06
CA ASP A 90 -6.78 -19.23 0.20
C ASP A 90 -8.12 -18.51 -0.01
N ARG A 91 -8.27 -17.30 0.52
CA ARG A 91 -9.49 -16.51 0.33
C ARG A 91 -9.69 -16.04 -1.13
N LEU A 92 -8.61 -15.63 -1.79
CA LEU A 92 -8.69 -15.21 -3.19
C LEU A 92 -8.94 -16.40 -4.12
N GLU A 93 -8.35 -17.56 -3.83
CA GLU A 93 -8.57 -18.80 -4.57
C GLU A 93 -10.00 -19.32 -4.39
N ALA A 94 -10.53 -19.30 -3.16
CA ALA A 94 -11.93 -19.65 -2.88
C ALA A 94 -12.94 -18.74 -3.62
N ARG A 95 -12.53 -17.53 -3.99
CA ARG A 95 -13.33 -16.61 -4.82
C ARG A 95 -13.07 -16.77 -6.33
N GLY A 96 -12.22 -17.70 -6.73
CA GLY A 96 -11.90 -17.91 -8.14
C GLY A 96 -11.06 -16.78 -8.79
N LEU A 97 -10.42 -15.91 -8.00
CA LEU A 97 -9.63 -14.77 -8.52
C LEU A 97 -8.19 -15.14 -8.82
N ILE A 98 -7.69 -16.14 -8.16
CA ILE A 98 -6.37 -16.74 -8.40
C ILE A 98 -6.49 -18.25 -8.40
N GLU A 99 -5.47 -18.89 -8.92
CA GLU A 99 -5.30 -20.36 -8.84
C GLU A 99 -3.86 -20.71 -8.53
N ARG A 100 -3.64 -21.88 -7.92
CA ARG A 100 -2.32 -22.47 -7.74
C ARG A 100 -2.07 -23.46 -8.86
N ARG A 101 -0.93 -23.31 -9.55
CA ARG A 101 -0.49 -24.19 -10.64
C ARG A 101 0.87 -24.79 -10.32
N THR A 102 1.19 -25.93 -10.90
CA THR A 102 2.57 -26.41 -10.92
C THR A 102 3.45 -25.41 -11.66
N ASN A 103 4.65 -25.15 -11.13
CA ASN A 103 5.59 -24.22 -11.76
C ASN A 103 6.02 -24.75 -13.14
N PRO A 104 5.71 -24.06 -14.25
CA PRO A 104 6.04 -24.55 -15.59
C PRO A 104 7.54 -24.50 -15.90
N ALA A 105 8.34 -23.76 -15.13
CA ALA A 105 9.76 -23.58 -15.40
C ALA A 105 10.60 -24.78 -14.93
N ASP A 106 10.21 -25.46 -13.86
CA ASP A 106 11.00 -26.56 -13.29
C ASP A 106 10.16 -27.80 -12.91
N GLY A 107 8.83 -27.72 -13.05
CA GLY A 107 7.90 -28.79 -12.67
C GLY A 107 7.88 -29.08 -11.17
N ARG A 108 8.65 -28.35 -10.38
CA ARG A 108 8.75 -28.47 -8.94
C ARG A 108 8.25 -27.19 -8.27
N GLY A 109 7.49 -27.33 -7.20
CA GLY A 109 6.88 -26.20 -6.53
C GLY A 109 5.59 -25.71 -7.21
N SER A 110 5.02 -24.65 -6.68
CA SER A 110 3.79 -24.04 -7.17
C SER A 110 3.98 -22.56 -7.50
N VAL A 111 3.20 -22.06 -8.45
CA VAL A 111 3.01 -20.63 -8.70
C VAL A 111 1.58 -20.27 -8.42
N VAL A 112 1.38 -19.02 -8.03
CA VAL A 112 0.07 -18.37 -7.89
C VAL A 112 -0.15 -17.54 -9.14
N ALA A 113 -1.26 -17.74 -9.82
CA ALA A 113 -1.59 -17.07 -11.07
C ALA A 113 -2.95 -16.38 -10.97
N LEU A 114 -3.14 -15.27 -11.67
CA LEU A 114 -4.47 -14.71 -11.89
C LEU A 114 -5.30 -15.63 -12.76
N THR A 115 -6.58 -15.77 -12.42
CA THR A 115 -7.59 -16.27 -13.36
C THR A 115 -8.04 -15.16 -14.31
N ASP A 116 -8.79 -15.49 -15.36
CA ASP A 116 -9.37 -14.47 -16.25
C ASP A 116 -10.30 -13.52 -15.46
N GLU A 117 -11.06 -14.05 -14.49
CA GLU A 117 -11.91 -13.26 -13.61
C GLU A 117 -11.07 -12.34 -12.70
N GLY A 118 -10.00 -12.87 -12.11
CA GLY A 118 -9.06 -12.09 -11.30
C GLY A 118 -8.38 -10.99 -12.10
N LEU A 119 -7.98 -11.26 -13.33
CA LEU A 119 -7.39 -10.28 -14.25
C LEU A 119 -8.38 -9.17 -14.59
N ALA A 120 -9.60 -9.51 -14.97
CA ALA A 120 -10.65 -8.54 -15.28
C ALA A 120 -11.01 -7.67 -14.06
N LEU A 121 -11.10 -8.28 -12.87
CA LEU A 121 -11.35 -7.54 -11.64
C LEU A 121 -10.23 -6.56 -11.34
N ILE A 122 -8.97 -7.02 -11.33
CA ILE A 122 -7.87 -6.15 -10.92
C ILE A 122 -7.63 -5.01 -11.91
N ASP A 123 -7.81 -5.23 -13.20
CA ASP A 123 -7.70 -4.17 -14.21
C ASP A 123 -8.71 -3.04 -13.97
N ARG A 124 -9.95 -3.38 -13.58
CA ARG A 124 -10.96 -2.40 -13.18
C ARG A 124 -10.57 -1.69 -11.88
N VAL A 125 -10.23 -2.45 -10.84
CA VAL A 125 -9.98 -1.89 -9.51
C VAL A 125 -8.73 -1.02 -9.49
N VAL A 126 -7.68 -1.35 -10.24
CA VAL A 126 -6.49 -0.50 -10.39
C VAL A 126 -6.85 0.84 -11.03
N ALA A 127 -7.71 0.85 -12.04
CA ALA A 127 -8.16 2.11 -12.66
C ALA A 127 -8.93 2.99 -11.67
N GLU A 128 -9.84 2.40 -10.89
CA GLU A 128 -10.58 3.11 -9.83
C GLU A 128 -9.65 3.61 -8.71
N HIS A 129 -8.69 2.79 -8.31
CA HIS A 129 -7.68 3.12 -7.30
C HIS A 129 -6.85 4.33 -7.73
N VAL A 130 -6.33 4.34 -8.96
CA VAL A 130 -5.54 5.44 -9.52
C VAL A 130 -6.39 6.70 -9.65
N ALA A 131 -7.62 6.59 -10.12
CA ALA A 131 -8.55 7.73 -10.18
C ALA A 131 -8.81 8.34 -8.80
N ASN A 132 -8.99 7.48 -7.77
CA ASN A 132 -9.12 7.92 -6.38
C ASN A 132 -7.85 8.62 -5.87
N GLN A 133 -6.66 8.09 -6.18
CA GLN A 133 -5.39 8.75 -5.81
C GLN A 133 -5.25 10.12 -6.47
N HIS A 134 -5.63 10.27 -7.74
CA HIS A 134 -5.66 11.57 -8.40
C HIS A 134 -6.61 12.56 -7.71
N ARG A 135 -7.79 12.09 -7.29
CA ARG A 135 -8.74 12.90 -6.52
C ARG A 135 -8.15 13.34 -5.17
N LEU A 136 -7.50 12.43 -4.46
CA LEU A 136 -6.91 12.72 -3.13
C LEU A 136 -5.74 13.69 -3.23
N ILE A 137 -4.82 13.49 -4.19
CA ILE A 137 -3.66 14.38 -4.37
C ILE A 137 -4.05 15.76 -4.89
N ALA A 138 -5.25 15.92 -5.47
CA ALA A 138 -5.73 17.22 -5.93
C ALA A 138 -5.90 18.24 -4.80
N GLY A 139 -6.06 17.78 -3.55
CA GLY A 139 -6.05 18.64 -2.36
C GLY A 139 -4.70 19.24 -1.99
N LEU A 140 -3.59 18.73 -2.58
CA LEU A 140 -2.26 19.30 -2.43
C LEU A 140 -1.96 20.23 -3.61
N PRO A 141 -1.52 21.49 -3.39
CA PRO A 141 -1.11 22.40 -4.44
C PRO A 141 -0.11 21.73 -5.40
N PRO A 142 -0.28 21.87 -6.72
CA PRO A 142 0.55 21.16 -7.71
C PRO A 142 2.05 21.40 -7.54
N GLU A 143 2.44 22.61 -7.16
CA GLU A 143 3.82 23.01 -6.93
C GLU A 143 4.49 22.33 -5.74
N LEU A 144 3.70 21.86 -4.76
CA LEU A 144 4.22 21.17 -3.57
C LEU A 144 4.37 19.65 -3.78
N ARG A 145 3.74 19.07 -4.82
CA ARG A 145 3.74 17.62 -5.04
C ARG A 145 5.13 17.05 -5.28
N PRO A 146 5.98 17.65 -6.15
CA PRO A 146 7.35 17.16 -6.36
C PRO A 146 8.19 17.25 -5.09
N HIS A 147 8.07 18.32 -4.32
CA HIS A 147 8.81 18.51 -3.08
C HIS A 147 8.42 17.48 -2.00
N LEU A 148 7.12 17.15 -1.90
CA LEU A 148 6.65 16.11 -1.00
C LEU A 148 7.20 14.73 -1.40
N ASP A 149 7.14 14.38 -2.70
CA ASP A 149 7.66 13.10 -3.20
C ASP A 149 9.16 12.97 -2.95
N GLU A 150 9.94 14.02 -3.22
CA GLU A 150 11.37 14.08 -2.95
C GLU A 150 11.69 13.91 -1.45
N ALA A 151 10.97 14.64 -0.59
CA ALA A 151 11.16 14.56 0.86
C ALA A 151 10.83 13.16 1.40
N LEU A 152 9.74 12.55 0.95
CA LEU A 152 9.35 11.19 1.34
C LEU A 152 10.38 10.16 0.86
N ARG A 153 10.86 10.27 -0.37
CA ARG A 153 11.90 9.39 -0.92
C ARG A 153 13.18 9.46 -0.13
N ALA A 154 13.69 10.67 0.13
CA ALA A 154 14.91 10.88 0.91
C ALA A 154 14.78 10.33 2.34
N TRP A 155 13.61 10.52 2.94
CA TRP A 155 13.37 10.03 4.30
C TRP A 155 13.27 8.50 4.36
N LEU A 156 12.59 7.85 3.41
CA LEU A 156 12.54 6.38 3.31
C LEU A 156 13.93 5.78 3.10
N ALA A 157 14.74 6.34 2.20
CA ALA A 157 16.10 5.87 1.94
C ALA A 157 16.96 5.85 3.21
N SER A 158 16.77 6.81 4.12
CA SER A 158 17.52 6.86 5.40
C SER A 158 17.23 5.67 6.34
N PHE A 159 16.12 4.95 6.16
CA PHE A 159 15.80 3.73 6.92
C PHE A 159 16.35 2.49 6.25
N GLU A 160 16.39 2.46 4.91
CA GLU A 160 16.91 1.32 4.13
C GLU A 160 18.43 1.19 4.32
N GLU A 161 19.17 2.32 4.32
CA GLU A 161 20.60 2.36 4.60
C GLU A 161 20.99 1.88 6.01
N ARG A 162 20.08 1.98 6.98
CA ARG A 162 20.32 1.53 8.36
C ARG A 162 19.97 0.04 8.57
N ALA A 163 19.27 -0.56 7.63
CA ALA A 163 18.84 -1.96 7.72
C ALA A 163 19.80 -2.95 7.03
N GLY A 164 20.78 -2.44 6.26
CA GLY A 164 21.85 -3.20 5.60
C GLY A 164 23.17 -3.09 6.37
#